data_66957b7332ad9f657ae90e41eced5a7f
#
_entry.id   66957b7332ad9f657ae90e41eced5a7f
#
_cell.length_a   1.000
_cell.length_b   1.000
_cell.length_c   1.000
_cell.angle_alpha   90.00
_cell.angle_beta   90.00
_cell.angle_gamma   90.00
#
_symmetry.space_group_name_H-M   'P 1'
#
loop_
_entity.id
_entity.type
_entity.pdbx_description
1 polymer ?
#
loop_
_entity_poly.entity_id
_entity_poly.type
_entity_poly.pdbx_seq_one_letter_code
_entity_poly.pdbx_strand_id
1 'polypeptide(L)'
;MKKTLKIIIIVIAVVACIVLTFSVRLSGNIKHTDVNLGNSDVLSEESLQSAANVILDEIGSRHGVKRVYDVTYCGDEKSADSLDYCIELGEKNYTECAVFKSDFLTANSVQSGGWNPNDVYTDWQWFLAKTENGEWELLTCGY
;
A
#
# COMPACT_ATOMS: atom_id res chain seq x y z
N MET A 1 27.38 15.99 30.22
CA MET A 1 26.44 16.93 29.61
C MET A 1 26.66 17.16 28.11
N LYS A 2 27.82 17.60 27.65
CA LYS A 2 28.06 17.88 26.22
C LYS A 2 27.95 16.64 25.28
N LYS A 3 28.33 15.44 25.73
CA LYS A 3 28.22 14.20 24.93
C LYS A 3 26.76 13.75 24.78
N THR A 4 25.97 13.80 25.85
CA THR A 4 24.55 13.43 25.85
C THR A 4 23.73 14.35 24.96
N LEU A 5 24.02 15.67 24.99
CA LEU A 5 23.36 16.64 24.13
C LEU A 5 23.65 16.41 22.64
N LYS A 6 24.89 16.03 22.28
CA LYS A 6 25.26 15.68 20.90
C LYS A 6 24.53 14.44 20.41
N ILE A 7 24.37 13.41 21.24
CA ILE A 7 23.65 12.19 20.89
C ILE A 7 22.16 12.49 20.65
N ILE A 8 21.54 13.30 21.50
CA ILE A 8 20.13 13.72 21.34
C ILE A 8 19.92 14.47 20.02
N ILE A 9 20.82 15.40 19.67
CA ILE A 9 20.74 16.16 18.42
C ILE A 9 20.88 15.23 17.19
N ILE A 10 21.78 14.23 17.23
CA ILE A 10 21.95 13.28 16.15
C ILE A 10 20.70 12.41 15.99
N VAL A 11 20.11 11.94 17.08
CA VAL A 11 18.88 11.13 17.03
C VAL A 11 17.71 11.94 16.46
N ILE A 12 17.54 13.19 16.87
CA ILE A 12 16.51 14.07 16.32
C ILE A 12 16.73 14.33 14.83
N ALA A 13 17.98 14.55 14.40
CA ALA A 13 18.31 14.75 12.99
C ALA A 13 18.03 13.50 12.15
N VAL A 14 18.33 12.30 12.65
CA VAL A 14 18.06 11.03 11.99
C VAL A 14 16.55 10.79 11.88
N VAL A 15 15.80 11.02 12.96
CA VAL A 15 14.33 10.91 12.95
C VAL A 15 13.71 11.93 11.98
N ALA A 16 14.19 13.17 11.97
CA ALA A 16 13.73 14.19 11.03
C ALA A 16 14.06 13.83 9.57
N CYS A 17 15.23 13.25 9.30
CA CYS A 17 15.58 12.75 7.97
C CYS A 17 14.70 11.57 7.54
N ILE A 18 14.37 10.66 8.45
CA ILE A 18 13.47 9.53 8.17
C ILE A 18 12.05 10.07 7.85
N VAL A 19 11.54 11.01 8.65
CA VAL A 19 10.23 11.64 8.41
C VAL A 19 10.23 12.42 7.09
N LEU A 20 11.28 13.16 6.79
CA LEU A 20 11.42 13.88 5.51
C LEU A 20 11.53 12.95 4.30
N THR A 21 12.25 11.85 4.41
CA THR A 21 12.33 10.86 3.32
C THR A 21 11.01 10.12 3.11
N PHE A 22 10.23 9.88 4.16
CA PHE A 22 8.86 9.36 4.06
C PHE A 22 7.91 10.38 3.40
N SER A 23 8.02 11.66 3.74
CA SER A 23 7.18 12.74 3.18
C SER A 23 7.49 13.04 1.70
N VAL A 24 8.73 12.85 1.26
CA VAL A 24 9.14 13.11 -0.14
C VAL A 24 8.74 11.97 -1.07
N ARG A 25 8.45 10.78 -0.54
CA ARG A 25 7.98 9.63 -1.33
C ARG A 25 6.50 9.66 -1.68
N LEU A 26 5.72 10.56 -1.13
CA LEU A 26 4.34 10.77 -1.57
C LEU A 26 4.36 11.45 -2.93
N SER A 27 4.43 10.64 -3.96
CA SER A 27 4.30 11.09 -5.36
C SER A 27 3.00 11.89 -5.53
N GLY A 28 3.02 12.93 -6.36
CA GLY A 28 1.86 13.81 -6.54
C GLY A 28 0.57 13.10 -6.96
N ASN A 29 0.66 11.88 -7.49
CA ASN A 29 -0.46 11.06 -7.92
C ASN A 29 -1.26 10.42 -6.78
N ILE A 30 -0.67 10.27 -5.57
CA ILE A 30 -1.33 9.69 -4.39
C ILE A 30 -1.62 10.70 -3.27
N LYS A 31 -1.26 11.97 -3.46
CA LYS A 31 -1.34 13.02 -2.41
C LYS A 31 -2.75 13.27 -1.87
N HIS A 32 -3.77 12.97 -2.65
CA HIS A 32 -5.19 13.22 -2.31
C HIS A 32 -6.02 11.95 -2.47
N THR A 33 -5.42 10.80 -2.19
CA THR A 33 -6.11 9.51 -2.21
C THR A 33 -6.94 9.34 -0.94
N ASP A 34 -8.20 9.02 -1.09
CA ASP A 34 -9.06 8.65 0.03
C ASP A 34 -8.76 7.19 0.42
N VAL A 35 -8.32 6.98 1.66
CA VAL A 35 -8.07 5.64 2.21
C VAL A 35 -9.22 5.26 3.12
N ASN A 36 -10.00 4.26 2.73
CA ASN A 36 -11.11 3.74 3.50
C ASN A 36 -10.79 2.33 4.02
N LEU A 37 -10.46 2.24 5.30
CA LEU A 37 -10.11 0.97 5.94
C LEU A 37 -11.35 0.17 6.37
N GLY A 38 -12.54 0.77 6.37
CA GLY A 38 -13.76 0.13 6.83
C GLY A 38 -13.68 -0.32 8.29
N ASN A 39 -14.41 -1.38 8.60
CA ASN A 39 -14.35 -2.07 9.88
C ASN A 39 -13.86 -3.50 9.65
N SER A 40 -13.01 -4.01 10.53
CA SER A 40 -12.55 -5.39 10.53
C SER A 40 -12.60 -5.95 11.95
N ASP A 41 -13.09 -7.17 12.11
CA ASP A 41 -13.04 -7.92 13.35
C ASP A 41 -11.79 -8.78 13.46
N VAL A 42 -11.01 -8.90 12.36
CA VAL A 42 -9.84 -9.77 12.23
C VAL A 42 -8.55 -8.97 12.24
N LEU A 43 -8.51 -7.87 11.48
CA LEU A 43 -7.31 -7.05 11.31
C LEU A 43 -7.47 -5.73 12.07
N SER A 44 -6.42 -5.33 12.79
CA SER A 44 -6.39 -4.01 13.42
C SER A 44 -6.35 -2.89 12.38
N GLU A 45 -6.85 -1.71 12.73
CA GLU A 45 -6.77 -0.51 11.88
C GLU A 45 -5.33 -0.20 11.47
N GLU A 46 -4.35 -0.34 12.39
CA GLU A 46 -2.93 -0.17 12.13
C GLU A 46 -2.42 -1.18 11.09
N SER A 47 -2.86 -2.44 11.16
CA SER A 47 -2.49 -3.48 10.19
C SER A 47 -3.07 -3.18 8.82
N LEU A 48 -4.34 -2.77 8.74
CA LEU A 48 -4.98 -2.36 7.49
C LEU A 48 -4.32 -1.12 6.88
N GLN A 49 -3.97 -0.13 7.71
CA GLN A 49 -3.25 1.06 7.24
C GLN A 49 -1.87 0.69 6.68
N SER A 50 -1.16 -0.25 7.33
CA SER A 50 0.12 -0.74 6.84
C SER A 50 -0.02 -1.43 5.48
N ALA A 51 -1.04 -2.26 5.29
CA ALA A 51 -1.34 -2.89 4.00
C ALA A 51 -1.69 -1.86 2.91
N ALA A 52 -2.54 -0.88 3.23
CA ALA A 52 -2.88 0.21 2.31
C ALA A 52 -1.65 1.03 1.89
N ASN A 53 -0.70 1.26 2.80
CA ASN A 53 0.55 1.95 2.49
C ASN A 53 1.40 1.19 1.47
N VAL A 54 1.44 -0.15 1.53
CA VAL A 54 2.12 -0.97 0.50
C VAL A 54 1.52 -0.73 -0.88
N ILE A 55 0.19 -0.65 -0.98
CA ILE A 55 -0.50 -0.34 -2.24
C ILE A 55 -0.15 1.07 -2.72
N LEU A 56 -0.20 2.06 -1.84
CA LEU A 56 0.11 3.45 -2.19
C LEU A 56 1.57 3.62 -2.64
N ASP A 57 2.51 2.94 -2.00
CA ASP A 57 3.92 2.94 -2.38
C ASP A 57 4.11 2.30 -3.77
N GLU A 58 3.43 1.18 -4.03
CA GLU A 58 3.46 0.51 -5.34
C GLU A 58 2.88 1.40 -6.44
N ILE A 59 1.68 1.96 -6.24
CA ILE A 59 1.04 2.85 -7.21
C ILE A 59 1.87 4.13 -7.40
N GLY A 60 2.36 4.71 -6.31
CA GLY A 60 3.17 5.92 -6.33
C GLY A 60 4.49 5.77 -7.08
N SER A 61 5.04 4.55 -7.12
CA SER A 61 6.25 4.22 -7.87
C SER A 61 5.99 4.00 -9.37
N ARG A 62 4.74 3.75 -9.78
CA ARG A 62 4.37 3.46 -11.17
C ARG A 62 4.18 4.74 -11.96
N HIS A 63 5.03 4.98 -12.95
CA HIS A 63 4.94 6.16 -13.83
C HIS A 63 3.66 6.21 -14.69
N GLY A 64 2.90 5.11 -14.78
CA GLY A 64 1.68 5.01 -15.58
C GLY A 64 0.42 5.51 -14.88
N VAL A 65 0.45 5.87 -13.61
CA VAL A 65 -0.71 6.37 -12.86
C VAL A 65 -0.62 7.87 -12.68
N LYS A 66 -1.65 8.60 -13.13
CA LYS A 66 -1.75 10.04 -13.00
C LYS A 66 -2.37 10.48 -11.69
N ARG A 67 -3.38 9.74 -11.21
CA ARG A 67 -4.11 10.03 -9.99
C ARG A 67 -4.75 8.76 -9.42
N VAL A 68 -4.65 8.56 -8.13
CA VAL A 68 -5.43 7.58 -7.38
C VAL A 68 -6.56 8.32 -6.67
N TYR A 69 -7.79 7.85 -6.82
CA TYR A 69 -8.96 8.46 -6.19
C TYR A 69 -9.17 7.89 -4.81
N ASP A 70 -9.16 6.57 -4.69
CA ASP A 70 -9.34 5.86 -3.43
C ASP A 70 -8.56 4.55 -3.34
N VAL A 71 -8.42 4.07 -2.09
CA VAL A 71 -8.00 2.71 -1.74
C VAL A 71 -8.93 2.25 -0.64
N THR A 72 -9.76 1.26 -0.91
CA THR A 72 -10.82 0.81 -0.02
C THR A 72 -10.65 -0.67 0.35
N TYR A 73 -10.69 -0.99 1.63
CA TYR A 73 -10.69 -2.37 2.11
C TYR A 73 -11.97 -3.12 1.70
N CYS A 74 -11.83 -4.33 1.18
CA CYS A 74 -12.97 -5.11 0.67
C CYS A 74 -13.70 -5.92 1.76
N GLY A 75 -13.21 -5.90 3.00
CA GLY A 75 -13.82 -6.58 4.14
C GLY A 75 -13.21 -7.94 4.46
N ASP A 76 -13.54 -8.45 5.65
CA ASP A 76 -12.98 -9.68 6.22
C ASP A 76 -13.34 -10.92 5.41
N GLU A 77 -14.61 -11.03 4.96
CA GLU A 77 -15.09 -12.16 4.16
C GLU A 77 -14.28 -12.30 2.87
N LYS A 78 -14.16 -11.23 2.08
CA LYS A 78 -13.39 -11.23 0.84
C LYS A 78 -11.92 -11.57 1.08
N SER A 79 -11.34 -11.07 2.16
CA SER A 79 -9.95 -11.32 2.53
C SER A 79 -9.73 -12.79 2.94
N ALA A 80 -10.64 -13.34 3.76
CA ALA A 80 -10.59 -14.74 4.17
C ALA A 80 -10.72 -15.70 2.98
N ASP A 81 -11.66 -15.45 2.07
CA ASP A 81 -11.87 -16.25 0.86
C ASP A 81 -10.69 -16.20 -0.10
N SER A 82 -9.86 -15.15 -0.01
CA SER A 82 -8.70 -14.97 -0.88
C SER A 82 -7.40 -15.51 -0.30
N LEU A 83 -7.39 -16.01 0.95
CA LEU A 83 -6.16 -16.46 1.61
C LEU A 83 -5.49 -17.65 0.89
N ASP A 84 -6.27 -18.65 0.50
CA ASP A 84 -5.74 -19.82 -0.23
C ASP A 84 -5.11 -19.41 -1.56
N TYR A 85 -5.76 -18.49 -2.28
CA TYR A 85 -5.22 -17.91 -3.51
C TYR A 85 -3.91 -17.16 -3.28
N CYS A 86 -3.81 -16.40 -2.19
CA CYS A 86 -2.57 -15.71 -1.81
C CYS A 86 -1.45 -16.70 -1.48
N ILE A 87 -1.76 -17.80 -0.77
CA ILE A 87 -0.79 -18.86 -0.44
C ILE A 87 -0.26 -19.51 -1.73
N GLU A 88 -1.15 -19.81 -2.67
CA GLU A 88 -0.79 -20.41 -3.95
C GLU A 88 0.12 -19.49 -4.77
N LEU A 89 -0.19 -18.18 -4.83
CA LEU A 89 0.60 -17.21 -5.58
C LEU A 89 1.99 -16.96 -4.97
N GLY A 90 2.07 -16.85 -3.66
CA GLY A 90 3.31 -16.47 -2.97
C GLY A 90 4.19 -17.66 -2.62
N GLU A 91 3.69 -18.89 -2.75
CA GLU A 91 4.40 -20.13 -2.39
C GLU A 91 4.96 -20.11 -0.96
N LYS A 92 4.30 -19.39 -0.05
CA LYS A 92 4.68 -19.19 1.36
C LYS A 92 3.51 -19.50 2.29
N ASN A 93 3.81 -19.75 3.55
CA ASN A 93 2.80 -19.93 4.59
C ASN A 93 2.33 -18.56 5.10
N TYR A 94 1.37 -17.97 4.41
CA TYR A 94 0.68 -16.78 4.91
C TYR A 94 -0.44 -17.18 5.86
N THR A 95 -0.67 -16.38 6.89
CA THR A 95 -1.73 -16.58 7.89
C THR A 95 -2.82 -15.53 7.80
N GLU A 96 -2.54 -14.41 7.17
CA GLU A 96 -3.45 -13.29 6.98
C GLU A 96 -3.41 -12.80 5.53
N CYS A 97 -4.57 -12.45 5.01
CA CYS A 97 -4.73 -11.82 3.71
C CYS A 97 -5.54 -10.53 3.87
N ALA A 98 -5.27 -9.54 3.06
CA ALA A 98 -6.07 -8.33 2.94
C ALA A 98 -6.29 -8.01 1.47
N VAL A 99 -7.56 -7.87 1.10
CA VAL A 99 -7.96 -7.46 -0.25
C VAL A 99 -8.46 -6.03 -0.20
N PHE A 100 -7.90 -5.20 -1.07
CA PHE A 100 -8.33 -3.82 -1.28
C PHE A 100 -8.79 -3.65 -2.72
N LYS A 101 -9.52 -2.58 -2.97
CA LYS A 101 -9.84 -2.09 -4.31
C LYS A 101 -9.50 -0.63 -4.43
N SER A 102 -9.25 -0.16 -5.63
CA SER A 102 -8.96 1.24 -5.91
C SER A 102 -9.51 1.69 -7.25
N ASP A 103 -9.81 2.99 -7.30
CA ASP A 103 -10.13 3.70 -8.52
C ASP A 103 -8.97 4.63 -8.86
N PHE A 104 -8.51 4.62 -10.11
CA PHE A 104 -7.40 5.45 -10.54
C PHE A 104 -7.47 5.84 -12.02
N LEU A 105 -6.84 6.96 -12.35
CA LEU A 105 -6.68 7.47 -13.70
C LEU A 105 -5.24 7.22 -14.17
N THR A 106 -5.11 6.65 -15.36
CA THR A 106 -3.80 6.44 -16.00
C THR A 106 -3.27 7.72 -16.68
N ALA A 107 -1.95 7.75 -16.87
CA ALA A 107 -1.27 8.85 -17.55
C ALA A 107 -1.44 8.76 -19.07
N ASN A 108 -1.06 9.85 -19.77
CA ASN A 108 -1.13 9.94 -21.24
C ASN A 108 -0.20 8.93 -21.94
N SER A 109 0.86 8.52 -21.27
CA SER A 109 1.79 7.49 -21.75
C SER A 109 1.95 6.44 -20.67
N VAL A 110 1.39 5.27 -20.87
CA VAL A 110 1.58 4.11 -19.99
C VAL A 110 2.64 3.22 -20.60
N GLN A 111 3.81 3.16 -19.96
CA GLN A 111 4.93 2.37 -20.46
C GLN A 111 4.92 0.91 -20.00
N SER A 112 4.09 0.56 -19.01
CA SER A 112 4.04 -0.80 -18.45
C SER A 112 2.74 -1.05 -17.70
N GLY A 113 2.39 -2.31 -17.50
CA GLY A 113 1.28 -2.74 -16.64
C GLY A 113 -0.02 -3.11 -17.36
N GLY A 114 -0.04 -3.11 -18.70
CA GLY A 114 -1.22 -3.55 -19.46
C GLY A 114 -2.42 -2.58 -19.38
N TRP A 115 -2.22 -1.34 -18.92
CA TRP A 115 -3.23 -0.31 -18.84
C TRP A 115 -3.30 0.53 -20.11
N ASN A 116 -4.51 1.01 -20.45
CA ASN A 116 -4.70 1.98 -21.52
C ASN A 116 -4.33 3.39 -21.02
N PRO A 117 -3.76 4.26 -21.88
CA PRO A 117 -3.49 5.64 -21.52
C PRO A 117 -4.78 6.47 -21.39
N ASN A 118 -4.79 7.43 -20.46
CA ASN A 118 -5.92 8.33 -20.15
C ASN A 118 -7.22 7.60 -19.83
N ASP A 119 -7.14 6.43 -19.24
CA ASP A 119 -8.31 5.60 -18.90
C ASP A 119 -8.53 5.57 -17.39
N VAL A 120 -9.79 5.39 -16.96
CA VAL A 120 -10.17 5.25 -15.56
C VAL A 120 -10.42 3.80 -15.26
N TYR A 121 -9.66 3.25 -14.35
CA TYR A 121 -9.85 1.91 -13.82
C TYR A 121 -10.61 2.02 -12.50
N THR A 122 -11.69 1.27 -12.38
CA THR A 122 -12.54 1.21 -11.19
C THR A 122 -12.54 -0.19 -10.61
N ASP A 123 -12.68 -0.29 -9.28
CA ASP A 123 -12.71 -1.56 -8.56
C ASP A 123 -11.49 -2.48 -8.83
N TRP A 124 -10.35 -1.91 -9.15
CA TRP A 124 -9.11 -2.64 -9.38
C TRP A 124 -8.62 -3.25 -8.07
N GLN A 125 -8.55 -4.58 -7.99
CA GLN A 125 -8.25 -5.30 -6.76
C GLN A 125 -6.76 -5.46 -6.52
N TRP A 126 -6.38 -5.43 -5.23
CA TRP A 126 -5.03 -5.63 -4.72
C TRP A 126 -5.06 -6.73 -3.68
N PHE A 127 -4.24 -7.75 -3.86
CA PHE A 127 -4.17 -8.90 -2.98
C PHE A 127 -2.86 -8.88 -2.22
N LEU A 128 -2.94 -8.74 -0.90
CA LEU A 128 -1.79 -8.73 0.00
C LEU A 128 -1.90 -9.88 0.99
N ALA A 129 -0.73 -10.41 1.34
CA ALA A 129 -0.66 -11.39 2.41
C ALA A 129 0.46 -11.02 3.39
N LYS A 130 0.30 -11.41 4.64
CA LYS A 130 1.25 -11.11 5.68
C LYS A 130 2.27 -12.22 5.80
N THR A 131 3.55 -11.87 5.77
CA THR A 131 4.67 -12.77 5.97
C THR A 131 4.78 -13.21 7.43
N GLU A 132 5.55 -14.25 7.69
CA GLU A 132 5.84 -14.72 9.07
C GLU A 132 6.49 -13.63 9.95
N ASN A 133 7.20 -12.67 9.33
CA ASN A 133 7.79 -11.52 10.01
C ASN A 133 6.79 -10.41 10.33
N GLY A 134 5.52 -10.57 9.96
CA GLY A 134 4.47 -9.59 10.18
C GLY A 134 4.44 -8.44 9.14
N GLU A 135 5.18 -8.55 8.06
CA GLU A 135 5.19 -7.57 6.96
C GLU A 135 4.15 -7.92 5.90
N TRP A 136 3.50 -6.91 5.34
CA TRP A 136 2.60 -7.07 4.21
C TRP A 136 3.37 -7.15 2.88
N GLU A 137 3.05 -8.16 2.09
CA GLU A 137 3.58 -8.38 0.75
C GLU A 137 2.44 -8.28 -0.27
N LEU A 138 2.59 -7.43 -1.28
CA LEU A 138 1.68 -7.36 -2.41
C LEU A 138 1.98 -8.50 -3.38
N LEU A 139 1.01 -9.38 -3.60
CA LEU A 139 1.19 -10.58 -4.42
C LEU A 139 0.72 -10.36 -5.85
N THR A 140 -0.44 -9.74 -6.03
CA THR A 140 -1.01 -9.48 -7.35
C THR A 140 -2.03 -8.36 -7.31
N CYS A 141 -2.38 -7.85 -8.48
CA CYS A 141 -3.46 -6.90 -8.67
C CYS A 141 -4.16 -7.12 -10.02
N GLY A 142 -5.45 -6.79 -10.09
CA GLY A 142 -6.26 -6.98 -11.31
C GLY A 142 -7.76 -6.91 -11.03
N TYR A 143 -8.56 -7.45 -11.97
CA TYR A 143 -10.00 -7.64 -11.81
C TYR A 143 -10.34 -9.04 -11.31
#